data_ec69cbd56d836d3f253558c6bc08acd1
#
_entry.id   ec69cbd56d836d3f253558c6bc08acd1
#
_cell.length_a   1.000
_cell.length_b   1.000
_cell.length_c   1.000
_cell.angle_alpha   90.00
_cell.angle_beta   90.00
_cell.angle_gamma   90.00
#
_symmetry.space_group_name_H-M   'P 1'
#
loop_
_entity.id
_entity.type
_entity.pdbx_description
1 polymer ?
#
loop_
_entity_poly.entity_id
_entity_poly.type
_entity_poly.pdbx_seq_one_letter_code
_entity_poly.pdbx_strand_id
1 'polypeptide(L)'
;MFTDFDLIVVGSGLFGSVVAEQASRAGHRVAVIEARTHIGGNCYTEDDPETGANVHKYGPHIFHTDNELVWNYICQFTEFNNYQHVGKSKIDNDVYPIPINLETINKFFKTTFNPEQAKQFLEQVKIKNDSPKNFEEQALAVLGKELYEAFFYGYTVKQWGTDPKQLPASVARRLPIHTDYNTSYYPNNNRYQGIPVEGFTPVFERMLDHENIKVFLSTTWESVKDQIAQDQLVVYTGPIDRFYNYQFGELGWRTLDFEHRIESVADYQGASAINYPQTNIPWTREIEHRHFNPERKHSHNKTFVTREFSRSATKEDTPYYPIKTEHDIERYEQYRALADKEPNTIIGGRLGEYMYYDMHQVIGSALACYRNKISVKLQK
;
A
#
# COMPACT_ATOMS: atom_id res chain seq x y z
N MET A 1 5.52 -17.81 28.87
CA MET A 1 4.52 -16.75 28.64
C MET A 1 3.64 -17.03 27.42
N PHE A 2 4.16 -17.66 26.35
CA PHE A 2 3.41 -17.92 25.12
C PHE A 2 2.91 -19.35 24.96
N THR A 3 3.22 -20.27 25.88
CA THR A 3 2.83 -21.69 25.85
C THR A 3 1.33 -21.93 25.94
N ASP A 4 0.55 -20.92 26.38
CA ASP A 4 -0.90 -21.04 26.49
C ASP A 4 -1.64 -20.71 25.19
N PHE A 5 -0.94 -20.30 24.14
CA PHE A 5 -1.51 -19.96 22.84
C PHE A 5 -1.28 -21.07 21.82
N ASP A 6 -2.29 -21.32 21.01
CA ASP A 6 -2.25 -22.32 19.94
C ASP A 6 -1.56 -21.76 18.68
N LEU A 7 -1.58 -20.44 18.52
CA LEU A 7 -1.01 -19.72 17.39
C LEU A 7 -0.34 -18.41 17.85
N ILE A 8 0.85 -18.17 17.34
CA ILE A 8 1.55 -16.88 17.48
C ILE A 8 1.53 -16.15 16.13
N VAL A 9 0.98 -14.95 16.11
CA VAL A 9 0.96 -14.08 14.93
C VAL A 9 1.88 -12.88 15.19
N VAL A 10 2.90 -12.72 14.36
CA VAL A 10 3.86 -11.61 14.46
C VAL A 10 3.52 -10.55 13.44
N GLY A 11 3.04 -9.41 13.91
CA GLY A 11 2.55 -8.28 13.16
C GLY A 11 1.02 -8.19 13.15
N SER A 12 0.48 -7.03 13.53
CA SER A 12 -0.96 -6.71 13.56
C SER A 12 -1.44 -5.90 12.36
N GLY A 13 -0.73 -5.97 11.23
CA GLY A 13 -1.21 -5.44 9.95
C GLY A 13 -2.31 -6.33 9.35
N LEU A 14 -2.82 -6.00 8.15
CA LEU A 14 -3.95 -6.70 7.53
C LEU A 14 -3.79 -8.22 7.51
N PHE A 15 -2.62 -8.74 7.09
CA PHE A 15 -2.43 -10.19 7.02
C PHE A 15 -2.55 -10.85 8.39
N GLY A 16 -1.82 -10.32 9.37
CA GLY A 16 -1.81 -10.89 10.72
C GLY A 16 -3.16 -10.79 11.42
N SER A 17 -3.84 -9.64 11.28
CA SER A 17 -5.17 -9.44 11.90
C SER A 17 -6.23 -10.37 11.30
N VAL A 18 -6.23 -10.57 9.97
CA VAL A 18 -7.13 -11.54 9.32
C VAL A 18 -6.85 -12.96 9.80
N VAL A 19 -5.59 -13.37 9.89
CA VAL A 19 -5.22 -14.70 10.38
C VAL A 19 -5.63 -14.89 11.84
N ALA A 20 -5.38 -13.91 12.70
CA ALA A 20 -5.74 -13.96 14.11
C ALA A 20 -7.25 -14.07 14.30
N GLU A 21 -8.02 -13.27 13.58
CA GLU A 21 -9.48 -13.26 13.58
C GLU A 21 -10.05 -14.62 13.14
N GLN A 22 -9.54 -15.16 12.04
CA GLN A 22 -10.01 -16.47 11.54
C GLN A 22 -9.68 -17.62 12.49
N ALA A 23 -8.50 -17.61 13.12
CA ALA A 23 -8.10 -18.62 14.08
C ALA A 23 -8.92 -18.54 15.37
N SER A 24 -9.16 -17.34 15.87
CA SER A 24 -9.96 -17.14 17.09
C SER A 24 -11.42 -17.54 16.91
N ARG A 25 -12.03 -17.25 15.76
CA ARG A 25 -13.37 -17.74 15.40
C ARG A 25 -13.47 -19.28 15.36
N ALA A 26 -12.38 -19.94 15.02
CA ALA A 26 -12.30 -21.40 15.04
C ALA A 26 -12.03 -21.97 16.46
N GLY A 27 -11.96 -21.11 17.50
CA GLY A 27 -11.79 -21.50 18.89
C GLY A 27 -10.32 -21.58 19.37
N HIS A 28 -9.35 -21.19 18.54
CA HIS A 28 -7.92 -21.21 18.89
C HIS A 28 -7.52 -19.96 19.66
N ARG A 29 -6.64 -20.14 20.66
CA ARG A 29 -6.05 -19.04 21.42
C ARG A 29 -4.87 -18.45 20.65
N VAL A 30 -4.92 -17.15 20.37
CA VAL A 30 -3.97 -16.45 19.51
C VAL A 30 -3.24 -15.35 20.28
N ALA A 31 -1.91 -15.37 20.24
CA ALA A 31 -1.09 -14.22 20.65
C ALA A 31 -0.72 -13.41 19.41
N VAL A 32 -1.06 -12.13 19.38
CA VAL A 32 -0.62 -11.18 18.35
C VAL A 32 0.49 -10.32 18.92
N ILE A 33 1.67 -10.38 18.32
CA ILE A 33 2.86 -9.65 18.72
C ILE A 33 3.04 -8.49 17.77
N GLU A 34 3.04 -7.26 18.27
CA GLU A 34 3.19 -6.04 17.46
C GLU A 34 4.33 -5.17 18.01
N ALA A 35 5.28 -4.84 17.14
CA ALA A 35 6.45 -4.04 17.50
C ALA A 35 6.10 -2.57 17.80
N ARG A 36 5.05 -2.04 17.17
CA ARG A 36 4.57 -0.66 17.36
C ARG A 36 3.72 -0.54 18.62
N THR A 37 3.46 0.70 19.00
CA THR A 37 2.56 1.06 20.11
C THR A 37 1.08 0.97 19.73
N HIS A 38 0.77 0.61 18.49
CA HIS A 38 -0.59 0.55 17.92
C HIS A 38 -0.72 -0.64 16.96
N ILE A 39 -1.94 -1.09 16.75
CA ILE A 39 -2.32 -2.11 15.75
C ILE A 39 -2.50 -1.49 14.35
N GLY A 40 -2.79 -2.34 13.34
CA GLY A 40 -3.17 -1.90 11.99
C GLY A 40 -2.00 -1.76 11.01
N GLY A 41 -0.76 -1.88 11.49
CA GLY A 41 0.41 -1.76 10.61
C GLY A 41 0.43 -0.41 9.88
N ASN A 42 0.67 -0.42 8.57
CA ASN A 42 0.67 0.82 7.77
C ASN A 42 -0.74 1.36 7.47
N CYS A 43 -1.80 0.61 7.75
CA CYS A 43 -3.18 1.10 7.61
C CYS A 43 -3.66 1.90 8.84
N TYR A 44 -2.81 2.09 9.85
CA TYR A 44 -3.16 2.84 11.05
C TYR A 44 -3.60 4.27 10.72
N THR A 45 -4.74 4.67 11.30
CA THR A 45 -5.28 6.03 11.21
C THR A 45 -5.61 6.55 12.61
N GLU A 46 -5.55 7.86 12.79
CA GLU A 46 -5.98 8.53 14.03
C GLU A 46 -6.74 9.81 13.71
N ASP A 47 -7.65 10.19 14.59
CA ASP A 47 -8.39 11.43 14.45
C ASP A 47 -7.56 12.59 14.99
N ASP A 48 -7.41 13.64 14.18
CA ASP A 48 -6.81 14.89 14.63
C ASP A 48 -7.90 15.81 15.23
N PRO A 49 -7.81 16.12 16.53
CA PRO A 49 -8.86 16.88 17.21
C PRO A 49 -8.93 18.35 16.79
N GLU A 50 -7.88 18.90 16.19
CA GLU A 50 -7.82 20.30 15.78
C GLU A 50 -8.48 20.54 14.44
N THR A 51 -8.34 19.61 13.51
CA THR A 51 -8.89 19.70 12.15
C THR A 51 -10.13 18.84 11.93
N GLY A 52 -10.35 17.82 12.78
CA GLY A 52 -11.40 16.81 12.61
C GLY A 52 -11.12 15.80 11.51
N ALA A 53 -9.93 15.80 10.94
CA ALA A 53 -9.53 14.87 9.91
C ALA A 53 -9.14 13.50 10.50
N ASN A 54 -9.49 12.41 9.84
CA ASN A 54 -8.92 11.10 10.09
C ASN A 54 -7.61 10.99 9.31
N VAL A 55 -6.49 10.97 10.03
CA VAL A 55 -5.14 11.06 9.47
C VAL A 55 -4.58 9.69 9.21
N HIS A 56 -4.25 9.38 7.96
CA HIS A 56 -3.52 8.19 7.56
C HIS A 56 -2.02 8.39 7.85
N LYS A 57 -1.54 7.84 8.96
CA LYS A 57 -0.20 8.12 9.50
C LYS A 57 0.95 7.60 8.63
N TYR A 58 0.71 6.57 7.83
CA TYR A 58 1.72 5.90 7.02
C TYR A 58 1.39 5.97 5.51
N GLY A 59 0.83 7.09 5.08
CA GLY A 59 0.37 7.30 3.72
C GLY A 59 -1.08 6.86 3.50
N PRO A 60 -1.75 7.41 2.48
CA PRO A 60 -3.16 7.15 2.25
C PRO A 60 -3.40 5.72 1.79
N HIS A 61 -4.36 5.09 2.42
CA HIS A 61 -4.87 3.78 2.06
C HIS A 61 -6.31 3.94 1.58
N ILE A 62 -6.59 3.46 0.38
CA ILE A 62 -7.91 3.47 -0.25
C ILE A 62 -8.27 2.03 -0.52
N PHE A 63 -9.37 1.56 0.06
CA PHE A 63 -9.82 0.20 -0.19
C PHE A 63 -10.51 0.11 -1.54
N HIS A 64 -10.15 -0.87 -2.34
CA HIS A 64 -10.81 -1.17 -3.61
C HIS A 64 -10.72 -2.65 -3.92
N THR A 65 -11.73 -3.23 -4.57
CA THR A 65 -11.74 -4.64 -4.97
C THR A 65 -12.90 -4.97 -5.92
N ASP A 66 -12.71 -5.98 -6.78
CA ASP A 66 -13.79 -6.68 -7.49
C ASP A 66 -14.15 -8.01 -6.81
N ASN A 67 -13.34 -8.44 -5.83
CA ASN A 67 -13.53 -9.71 -5.14
C ASN A 67 -14.62 -9.58 -4.08
N GLU A 68 -15.78 -10.14 -4.38
CA GLU A 68 -16.94 -10.09 -3.49
C GLU A 68 -16.71 -10.80 -2.15
N LEU A 69 -15.91 -11.86 -2.11
CA LEU A 69 -15.58 -12.54 -0.86
C LEU A 69 -14.75 -11.63 0.06
N VAL A 70 -13.78 -10.93 -0.51
CA VAL A 70 -12.94 -9.99 0.26
C VAL A 70 -13.76 -8.78 0.71
N TRP A 71 -14.63 -8.26 -0.15
CA TRP A 71 -15.53 -7.16 0.20
C TRP A 71 -16.47 -7.54 1.34
N ASN A 72 -17.17 -8.67 1.20
CA ASN A 72 -18.09 -9.15 2.23
C ASN A 72 -17.36 -9.48 3.55
N TYR A 73 -16.11 -9.90 3.48
CA TYR A 73 -15.31 -10.14 4.67
C TYR A 73 -15.01 -8.84 5.41
N ILE A 74 -14.45 -7.82 4.72
CA ILE A 74 -14.05 -6.57 5.38
C ILE A 74 -15.25 -5.76 5.88
N CYS A 75 -16.39 -5.82 5.19
CA CYS A 75 -17.63 -5.15 5.58
C CYS A 75 -18.25 -5.73 6.88
N GLN A 76 -17.76 -6.84 7.41
CA GLN A 76 -18.16 -7.32 8.75
C GLN A 76 -17.61 -6.41 9.86
N PHE A 77 -16.58 -5.65 9.59
CA PHE A 77 -15.85 -4.85 10.57
C PHE A 77 -16.02 -3.33 10.38
N THR A 78 -16.60 -2.89 9.27
CA THR A 78 -16.78 -1.46 9.01
C THR A 78 -17.79 -1.20 7.91
N GLU A 79 -18.31 0.02 7.89
CA GLU A 79 -19.00 0.62 6.75
C GLU A 79 -18.00 1.46 5.95
N PHE A 80 -18.13 1.44 4.63
CA PHE A 80 -17.32 2.25 3.73
C PHE A 80 -18.14 3.44 3.22
N ASN A 81 -17.48 4.59 3.10
CA ASN A 81 -18.06 5.73 2.39
C ASN A 81 -18.02 5.51 0.85
N ASN A 82 -18.54 6.46 0.11
CA ASN A 82 -18.54 6.42 -1.36
C ASN A 82 -17.32 7.13 -1.98
N TYR A 83 -16.20 7.19 -1.26
CA TYR A 83 -15.00 7.85 -1.77
C TYR A 83 -14.49 7.18 -3.04
N GLN A 84 -14.33 8.00 -4.10
CA GLN A 84 -13.73 7.59 -5.36
C GLN A 84 -12.40 8.34 -5.54
N HIS A 85 -11.32 7.61 -5.71
CA HIS A 85 -10.01 8.23 -5.85
C HIS A 85 -9.84 8.88 -7.21
N VAL A 86 -9.63 10.18 -7.21
CA VAL A 86 -9.24 10.97 -8.38
C VAL A 86 -7.86 11.55 -8.09
N GLY A 87 -6.85 10.97 -8.69
CA GLY A 87 -5.49 11.47 -8.60
C GLY A 87 -5.32 12.79 -9.33
N LYS A 88 -4.40 13.62 -8.85
CA LYS A 88 -3.98 14.86 -9.52
C LYS A 88 -2.46 14.93 -9.57
N SER A 89 -1.95 15.64 -10.56
CA SER A 89 -0.51 15.95 -10.68
C SER A 89 -0.32 17.44 -10.92
N LYS A 90 0.60 18.05 -10.17
CA LYS A 90 0.95 19.46 -10.33
C LYS A 90 2.27 19.60 -11.08
N ILE A 91 2.23 20.31 -12.19
CA ILE A 91 3.41 20.67 -12.98
C ILE A 91 3.41 22.21 -13.09
N ASP A 92 4.44 22.82 -12.56
CA ASP A 92 4.54 24.28 -12.42
C ASP A 92 3.34 24.87 -11.68
N ASN A 93 2.54 25.69 -12.34
CA ASN A 93 1.33 26.29 -11.77
C ASN A 93 0.05 25.55 -12.15
N ASP A 94 0.13 24.52 -12.98
CA ASP A 94 -1.01 23.78 -13.49
C ASP A 94 -1.23 22.48 -12.75
N VAL A 95 -2.52 22.16 -12.49
CA VAL A 95 -2.96 20.87 -11.94
C VAL A 95 -3.69 20.10 -13.02
N TYR A 96 -3.32 18.83 -13.17
CA TYR A 96 -3.83 17.91 -14.18
C TYR A 96 -4.47 16.69 -13.52
N PRO A 97 -5.59 16.16 -14.05
CA PRO A 97 -6.10 14.84 -13.64
C PRO A 97 -5.10 13.71 -13.92
N ILE A 98 -5.06 12.73 -13.02
CA ILE A 98 -4.37 11.46 -13.17
C ILE A 98 -5.37 10.34 -12.78
N PRO A 99 -5.56 9.32 -13.59
CA PRO A 99 -4.81 8.94 -14.81
C PRO A 99 -4.86 9.98 -15.93
N ILE A 100 -3.85 9.94 -16.81
CA ILE A 100 -3.86 10.76 -18.03
C ILE A 100 -5.17 10.49 -18.78
N ASN A 101 -5.94 11.54 -19.04
CA ASN A 101 -7.21 11.47 -19.74
C ASN A 101 -7.34 12.59 -20.79
N LEU A 102 -8.48 12.70 -21.45
CA LEU A 102 -8.70 13.69 -22.51
C LEU A 102 -8.48 15.13 -22.01
N GLU A 103 -8.90 15.44 -20.77
CA GLU A 103 -8.65 16.75 -20.16
C GLU A 103 -7.15 17.03 -20.00
N THR A 104 -6.42 16.04 -19.46
CA THR A 104 -4.94 16.14 -19.31
C THR A 104 -4.25 16.34 -20.65
N ILE A 105 -4.62 15.55 -21.67
CA ILE A 105 -4.04 15.65 -23.02
C ILE A 105 -4.31 17.03 -23.61
N ASN A 106 -5.56 17.47 -23.61
CA ASN A 106 -5.95 18.77 -24.20
C ASN A 106 -5.30 19.95 -23.49
N LYS A 107 -5.28 19.92 -22.14
CA LYS A 107 -4.65 20.98 -21.33
C LYS A 107 -3.15 21.05 -21.54
N PHE A 108 -2.47 19.89 -21.54
CA PHE A 108 -1.01 19.81 -21.63
C PHE A 108 -0.50 20.22 -23.02
N PHE A 109 -1.12 19.70 -24.09
CA PHE A 109 -0.74 20.01 -25.46
C PHE A 109 -1.40 21.26 -26.02
N LYS A 110 -2.25 21.95 -25.23
CA LYS A 110 -3.02 23.15 -25.66
C LYS A 110 -3.86 22.88 -26.91
N THR A 111 -4.57 21.76 -26.92
CA THR A 111 -5.44 21.28 -28.01
C THR A 111 -6.90 21.19 -27.57
N THR A 112 -7.78 20.87 -28.52
CA THR A 112 -9.22 20.66 -28.31
C THR A 112 -9.67 19.34 -28.95
N PHE A 113 -8.85 18.30 -28.81
CA PHE A 113 -9.14 16.99 -29.38
C PHE A 113 -10.43 16.40 -28.82
N ASN A 114 -11.18 15.74 -29.68
CA ASN A 114 -12.17 14.77 -29.26
C ASN A 114 -11.50 13.41 -28.96
N PRO A 115 -12.23 12.40 -28.40
CA PRO A 115 -11.67 11.10 -28.04
C PRO A 115 -10.89 10.40 -29.16
N GLU A 116 -11.43 10.42 -30.38
CA GLU A 116 -10.80 9.78 -31.53
C GLU A 116 -9.52 10.50 -31.97
N GLN A 117 -9.54 11.83 -31.98
CA GLN A 117 -8.36 12.64 -32.29
C GLN A 117 -7.24 12.45 -31.22
N ALA A 118 -7.61 12.39 -29.94
CA ALA A 118 -6.66 12.12 -28.87
C ALA A 118 -6.03 10.73 -29.01
N LYS A 119 -6.81 9.72 -29.39
CA LYS A 119 -6.30 8.37 -29.67
C LYS A 119 -5.33 8.36 -30.84
N GLN A 120 -5.69 9.00 -31.95
CA GLN A 120 -4.82 9.12 -33.13
C GLN A 120 -3.53 9.87 -32.79
N PHE A 121 -3.62 10.95 -32.04
CA PHE A 121 -2.47 11.71 -31.58
C PHE A 121 -1.54 10.85 -30.70
N LEU A 122 -2.05 10.13 -29.72
CA LEU A 122 -1.26 9.24 -28.89
C LEU A 122 -0.56 8.16 -29.72
N GLU A 123 -1.23 7.57 -30.73
CA GLU A 123 -0.60 6.59 -31.62
C GLU A 123 0.56 7.19 -32.46
N GLN A 124 0.54 8.49 -32.74
CA GLN A 124 1.64 9.18 -33.46
C GLN A 124 2.83 9.49 -32.56
N VAL A 125 2.60 9.84 -31.27
CA VAL A 125 3.67 10.24 -30.34
C VAL A 125 4.29 9.09 -29.56
N LYS A 126 3.63 7.93 -29.51
CA LYS A 126 4.15 6.70 -28.92
C LYS A 126 5.43 6.22 -29.60
N ILE A 127 6.36 5.73 -28.81
CA ILE A 127 7.56 5.05 -29.30
C ILE A 127 7.25 3.56 -29.39
N LYS A 128 7.03 3.05 -30.61
CA LYS A 128 6.67 1.64 -30.81
C LYS A 128 7.73 0.71 -30.25
N ASN A 129 7.33 -0.13 -29.32
CA ASN A 129 8.14 -1.21 -28.77
C ASN A 129 7.20 -2.36 -28.36
N ASP A 130 7.26 -3.47 -29.07
CA ASP A 130 6.39 -4.63 -28.85
C ASP A 130 6.84 -5.50 -27.66
N SER A 131 8.04 -5.27 -27.13
CA SER A 131 8.61 -6.05 -26.02
C SER A 131 9.42 -5.17 -25.08
N PRO A 132 8.78 -4.21 -24.39
CA PRO A 132 9.46 -3.31 -23.47
C PRO A 132 10.06 -4.08 -22.29
N LYS A 133 11.34 -3.85 -22.02
CA LYS A 133 12.11 -4.54 -20.98
C LYS A 133 12.07 -3.84 -19.63
N ASN A 134 11.91 -2.54 -19.64
CA ASN A 134 11.97 -1.71 -18.45
C ASN A 134 10.83 -0.68 -18.39
N PHE A 135 10.75 0.02 -17.25
CA PHE A 135 9.70 1.01 -17.01
C PHE A 135 9.67 2.12 -18.08
N GLU A 136 10.84 2.68 -18.44
CA GLU A 136 10.91 3.77 -19.42
C GLU A 136 10.40 3.31 -20.77
N GLU A 137 10.87 2.18 -21.28
CA GLU A 137 10.41 1.63 -22.56
C GLU A 137 8.91 1.38 -22.58
N GLN A 138 8.35 0.83 -21.49
CA GLN A 138 6.92 0.61 -21.36
C GLN A 138 6.15 1.93 -21.33
N ALA A 139 6.62 2.92 -20.56
CA ALA A 139 5.98 4.23 -20.46
C ALA A 139 6.02 4.98 -21.81
N LEU A 140 7.15 4.98 -22.50
CA LEU A 140 7.30 5.59 -23.83
C LEU A 140 6.40 4.91 -24.88
N ALA A 141 6.25 3.59 -24.81
CA ALA A 141 5.37 2.84 -25.70
C ALA A 141 3.87 3.12 -25.49
N VAL A 142 3.51 3.65 -24.32
CA VAL A 142 2.10 3.92 -23.97
C VAL A 142 1.78 5.42 -24.04
N LEU A 143 2.69 6.29 -23.59
CA LEU A 143 2.47 7.72 -23.39
C LEU A 143 3.11 8.61 -24.47
N GLY A 144 4.20 8.14 -25.07
CA GLY A 144 5.13 9.02 -25.78
C GLY A 144 6.04 9.79 -24.82
N LYS A 145 7.02 10.48 -25.42
CA LYS A 145 8.11 11.12 -24.65
C LYS A 145 7.64 12.25 -23.74
N GLU A 146 6.85 13.18 -24.27
CA GLU A 146 6.48 14.42 -23.57
C GLU A 146 5.64 14.16 -22.32
N LEU A 147 4.63 13.29 -22.41
CA LEU A 147 3.82 12.89 -21.25
C LEU A 147 4.62 12.07 -20.24
N TYR A 148 5.50 11.20 -20.72
CA TYR A 148 6.39 10.45 -19.84
C TYR A 148 7.32 11.36 -19.04
N GLU A 149 8.02 12.27 -19.70
CA GLU A 149 8.95 13.19 -19.06
C GLU A 149 8.24 14.13 -18.08
N ALA A 150 7.06 14.65 -18.44
CA ALA A 150 6.33 15.60 -17.63
C ALA A 150 5.68 14.98 -16.38
N PHE A 151 5.08 13.80 -16.51
CA PHE A 151 4.22 13.23 -15.45
C PHE A 151 4.83 12.06 -14.68
N PHE A 152 5.77 11.31 -15.29
CA PHE A 152 6.21 10.03 -14.75
C PHE A 152 7.69 9.93 -14.47
N TYR A 153 8.55 10.48 -15.30
CA TYR A 153 10.00 10.33 -15.14
C TYR A 153 10.49 10.75 -13.75
N GLY A 154 10.31 12.02 -13.41
CA GLY A 154 10.83 12.55 -12.15
C GLY A 154 10.09 11.99 -10.91
N TYR A 155 8.79 11.71 -11.03
CA TYR A 155 8.05 10.99 -9.98
C TYR A 155 8.65 9.60 -9.73
N THR A 156 8.90 8.84 -10.79
CA THR A 156 9.46 7.49 -10.72
C THR A 156 10.87 7.51 -10.11
N VAL A 157 11.73 8.44 -10.55
CA VAL A 157 13.08 8.61 -9.98
C VAL A 157 13.02 8.88 -8.47
N LYS A 158 12.15 9.78 -8.01
CA LYS A 158 11.98 10.06 -6.57
C LYS A 158 11.41 8.85 -5.81
N GLN A 159 10.33 8.27 -6.34
CA GLN A 159 9.63 7.17 -5.68
C GLN A 159 10.52 5.93 -5.53
N TRP A 160 11.26 5.56 -6.57
CA TRP A 160 12.05 4.33 -6.61
C TRP A 160 13.54 4.54 -6.30
N GLY A 161 14.03 5.79 -6.35
CA GLY A 161 15.43 6.12 -6.07
C GLY A 161 16.41 5.52 -7.08
N THR A 162 15.94 5.20 -8.28
CA THR A 162 16.74 4.58 -9.34
C THR A 162 16.29 5.08 -10.71
N ASP A 163 17.13 4.86 -11.72
CA ASP A 163 16.79 5.16 -13.10
C ASP A 163 15.62 4.27 -13.55
N PRO A 164 14.56 4.82 -14.17
CA PRO A 164 13.44 4.05 -14.72
C PRO A 164 13.84 2.92 -15.67
N LYS A 165 15.01 3.00 -16.30
CA LYS A 165 15.59 1.93 -17.13
C LYS A 165 15.99 0.69 -16.34
N GLN A 166 16.17 0.81 -15.03
CA GLN A 166 16.53 -0.30 -14.14
C GLN A 166 15.30 -0.93 -13.47
N LEU A 167 14.12 -0.32 -13.63
CA LEU A 167 12.88 -0.85 -13.09
C LEU A 167 12.20 -1.82 -14.07
N PRO A 168 11.58 -2.89 -13.59
CA PRO A 168 10.82 -3.80 -14.46
C PRO A 168 9.67 -3.09 -15.18
N ALA A 169 9.41 -3.46 -16.44
CA ALA A 169 8.30 -2.93 -17.23
C ALA A 169 6.93 -3.14 -16.55
N SER A 170 6.79 -4.16 -15.70
CA SER A 170 5.57 -4.47 -14.97
C SER A 170 5.14 -3.34 -14.02
N VAL A 171 6.05 -2.51 -13.53
CA VAL A 171 5.75 -1.34 -12.68
C VAL A 171 4.97 -0.29 -13.47
N ALA A 172 5.33 -0.06 -14.75
CA ALA A 172 4.65 0.90 -15.62
C ALA A 172 3.30 0.38 -16.18
N ARG A 173 3.04 -0.93 -16.17
CA ARG A 173 1.77 -1.50 -16.66
C ARG A 173 0.55 -1.07 -15.84
N ARG A 174 0.75 -0.51 -14.67
CA ARG A 174 -0.31 0.00 -13.78
C ARG A 174 -0.76 1.43 -14.12
N LEU A 175 -0.19 2.06 -15.16
CA LEU A 175 -0.52 3.41 -15.56
C LEU A 175 -1.74 3.38 -16.51
N PRO A 176 -2.97 3.68 -16.04
CA PRO A 176 -4.12 3.75 -16.92
C PRO A 176 -4.05 5.04 -17.74
N ILE A 177 -4.52 4.95 -18.99
CA ILE A 177 -4.69 6.09 -19.89
C ILE A 177 -6.07 6.03 -20.50
N HIS A 178 -6.74 7.16 -20.53
CA HIS A 178 -8.05 7.31 -21.10
C HIS A 178 -8.02 8.37 -22.21
N THR A 179 -8.69 8.12 -23.31
CA THR A 179 -8.89 9.12 -24.39
C THR A 179 -10.25 9.80 -24.31
N ASP A 180 -10.98 9.57 -23.23
CA ASP A 180 -12.20 10.25 -22.81
C ASP A 180 -11.98 10.96 -21.46
N TYR A 181 -13.03 11.49 -20.84
CA TYR A 181 -12.96 12.17 -19.54
C TYR A 181 -13.03 11.22 -18.34
N ASN A 182 -12.76 9.93 -18.52
CA ASN A 182 -12.73 8.97 -17.43
C ASN A 182 -11.59 9.31 -16.45
N THR A 183 -11.92 9.38 -15.18
CA THR A 183 -10.99 9.66 -14.07
C THR A 183 -10.74 8.44 -13.18
N SER A 184 -11.23 7.26 -13.57
CA SER A 184 -11.06 6.03 -12.78
C SER A 184 -9.57 5.72 -12.59
N TYR A 185 -9.12 5.81 -11.36
CA TYR A 185 -7.71 5.60 -11.00
C TYR A 185 -7.32 4.12 -11.01
N TYR A 186 -8.23 3.24 -10.61
CA TYR A 186 -7.98 1.80 -10.58
C TYR A 186 -8.46 1.15 -11.88
N PRO A 187 -7.61 0.36 -12.56
CA PRO A 187 -8.01 -0.32 -13.80
C PRO A 187 -9.06 -1.39 -13.52
N ASN A 188 -9.89 -1.63 -14.54
CA ASN A 188 -10.83 -2.75 -14.61
C ASN A 188 -11.89 -2.79 -13.51
N ASN A 189 -12.76 -1.76 -13.50
CA ASN A 189 -14.03 -1.81 -12.77
C ASN A 189 -13.92 -2.37 -11.35
N ASN A 190 -13.09 -1.76 -10.51
CA ASN A 190 -13.14 -2.05 -9.08
C ASN A 190 -14.54 -1.67 -8.58
N ARG A 191 -15.41 -2.64 -8.53
CA ARG A 191 -16.83 -2.51 -8.21
C ARG A 191 -17.05 -1.89 -6.84
N TYR A 192 -16.12 -2.18 -5.92
CA TYR A 192 -16.17 -1.70 -4.56
C TYR A 192 -14.96 -0.81 -4.30
N GLN A 193 -15.19 0.40 -3.82
CA GLN A 193 -14.16 1.35 -3.45
C GLN A 193 -14.66 2.26 -2.33
N GLY A 194 -13.78 2.63 -1.39
CA GLY A 194 -14.13 3.55 -0.33
C GLY A 194 -13.07 3.64 0.76
N ILE A 195 -13.37 4.47 1.73
CA ILE A 195 -12.63 4.62 2.99
C ILE A 195 -13.57 4.21 4.12
N PRO A 196 -13.11 3.48 5.14
CA PRO A 196 -13.92 3.22 6.33
C PRO A 196 -14.39 4.53 6.97
N VAL A 197 -15.69 4.66 7.23
CA VAL A 197 -16.31 5.90 7.75
C VAL A 197 -15.63 6.36 9.06
N GLU A 198 -15.28 5.41 9.93
CA GLU A 198 -14.59 5.67 11.19
C GLU A 198 -13.06 5.70 11.07
N GLY A 199 -12.50 5.47 9.88
CA GLY A 199 -11.08 5.25 9.64
C GLY A 199 -10.68 3.77 9.73
N PHE A 200 -9.42 3.46 9.42
CA PHE A 200 -8.97 2.07 9.38
C PHE A 200 -8.69 1.46 10.76
N THR A 201 -8.25 2.22 11.75
CA THR A 201 -7.89 1.67 13.07
C THR A 201 -9.03 0.90 13.73
N PRO A 202 -10.29 1.40 13.77
CA PRO A 202 -11.42 0.66 14.30
C PRO A 202 -11.71 -0.68 13.60
N VAL A 203 -11.33 -0.83 12.34
CA VAL A 203 -11.43 -2.12 11.62
C VAL A 203 -10.57 -3.18 12.30
N PHE A 204 -9.32 -2.83 12.63
CA PHE A 204 -8.39 -3.73 13.29
C PHE A 204 -8.78 -3.99 14.75
N GLU A 205 -9.30 -2.97 15.45
CA GLU A 205 -9.84 -3.13 16.79
C GLU A 205 -10.94 -4.19 16.81
N ARG A 206 -11.92 -4.10 15.89
CA ARG A 206 -13.01 -5.08 15.77
C ARG A 206 -12.54 -6.48 15.34
N MET A 207 -11.53 -6.57 14.46
CA MET A 207 -10.94 -7.86 14.06
C MET A 207 -10.26 -8.57 15.23
N LEU A 208 -9.63 -7.79 16.11
CA LEU A 208 -8.82 -8.32 17.22
C LEU A 208 -9.57 -8.35 18.56
N ASP A 209 -10.80 -7.83 18.61
CA ASP A 209 -11.68 -7.87 19.78
C ASP A 209 -12.37 -9.25 19.91
N HIS A 210 -11.62 -10.21 20.41
CA HIS A 210 -12.12 -11.58 20.67
C HIS A 210 -11.46 -12.15 21.91
N GLU A 211 -12.23 -12.88 22.74
CA GLU A 211 -11.74 -13.47 24.01
C GLU A 211 -10.51 -14.38 23.85
N ASN A 212 -10.38 -15.01 22.68
CA ASN A 212 -9.26 -15.88 22.34
C ASN A 212 -8.07 -15.14 21.75
N ILE A 213 -8.11 -13.82 21.59
CA ILE A 213 -6.99 -13.02 21.09
C ILE A 213 -6.38 -12.20 22.21
N LYS A 214 -5.05 -12.25 22.31
CA LYS A 214 -4.30 -11.33 23.16
C LYS A 214 -3.25 -10.59 22.34
N VAL A 215 -3.34 -9.27 22.32
CA VAL A 215 -2.39 -8.39 21.61
C VAL A 215 -1.32 -7.92 22.57
N PHE A 216 -0.05 -8.04 22.15
CA PHE A 216 1.14 -7.58 22.85
C PHE A 216 1.78 -6.46 22.02
N LEU A 217 1.45 -5.21 22.34
CA LEU A 217 2.05 -4.03 21.71
C LEU A 217 3.48 -3.79 22.23
N SER A 218 4.24 -2.96 21.50
CA SER A 218 5.64 -2.62 21.83
C SER A 218 6.52 -3.86 22.06
N THR A 219 6.19 -4.96 21.38
CA THR A 219 6.85 -6.26 21.54
C THR A 219 7.38 -6.72 20.18
N THR A 220 8.70 -6.84 20.06
CA THR A 220 9.34 -7.29 18.82
C THR A 220 9.50 -8.82 18.81
N TRP A 221 9.54 -9.41 17.61
CA TRP A 221 9.85 -10.83 17.44
C TRP A 221 11.17 -11.22 18.15
N GLU A 222 12.19 -10.41 17.99
CA GLU A 222 13.52 -10.63 18.56
C GLU A 222 13.52 -10.69 20.09
N SER A 223 12.58 -9.96 20.73
CA SER A 223 12.49 -9.94 22.21
C SER A 223 11.77 -11.15 22.81
N VAL A 224 11.02 -11.91 21.99
CA VAL A 224 10.16 -13.00 22.49
C VAL A 224 10.43 -14.36 21.84
N LYS A 225 11.15 -14.43 20.72
CA LYS A 225 11.35 -15.68 19.96
C LYS A 225 11.88 -16.83 20.80
N ASP A 226 12.76 -16.56 21.75
CA ASP A 226 13.35 -17.56 22.63
C ASP A 226 12.39 -18.06 23.73
N GLN A 227 11.20 -17.43 23.87
CA GLN A 227 10.14 -17.82 24.79
C GLN A 227 9.04 -18.64 24.09
N ILE A 228 9.14 -18.82 22.78
CA ILE A 228 8.19 -19.55 21.95
C ILE A 228 8.72 -20.98 21.78
N ALA A 229 7.87 -21.97 22.07
CA ALA A 229 8.27 -23.36 21.94
C ALA A 229 8.48 -23.76 20.48
N GLN A 230 9.41 -24.67 20.21
CA GLN A 230 9.79 -25.07 18.84
C GLN A 230 8.65 -25.75 18.06
N ASP A 231 7.70 -26.37 18.76
CA ASP A 231 6.51 -27.00 18.18
C ASP A 231 5.32 -26.04 18.00
N GLN A 232 5.43 -24.82 18.52
CA GLN A 232 4.38 -23.81 18.43
C GLN A 232 4.25 -23.23 17.02
N LEU A 233 3.03 -23.13 16.52
CA LEU A 233 2.77 -22.56 15.19
C LEU A 233 2.95 -21.03 15.21
N VAL A 234 3.79 -20.53 14.32
CA VAL A 234 4.09 -19.10 14.16
C VAL A 234 3.70 -18.62 12.76
N VAL A 235 2.98 -17.51 12.68
CA VAL A 235 2.77 -16.76 11.44
C VAL A 235 3.52 -15.45 11.53
N TYR A 236 4.57 -15.32 10.75
CA TYR A 236 5.43 -14.14 10.72
C TYR A 236 5.10 -13.26 9.52
N THR A 237 4.79 -11.97 9.76
CA THR A 237 4.40 -11.02 8.70
C THR A 237 5.41 -9.89 8.48
N GLY A 238 6.51 -9.90 9.19
CA GLY A 238 7.62 -8.97 9.00
C GLY A 238 8.48 -9.31 7.77
N PRO A 239 9.54 -8.52 7.48
CA PRO A 239 10.47 -8.81 6.40
C PRO A 239 11.16 -10.16 6.57
N ILE A 240 11.17 -10.97 5.50
CA ILE A 240 11.72 -12.34 5.55
C ILE A 240 13.23 -12.36 5.85
N ASP A 241 13.98 -11.41 5.31
CA ASP A 241 15.42 -11.26 5.55
C ASP A 241 15.72 -10.97 7.02
N ARG A 242 14.90 -10.15 7.68
CA ARG A 242 14.98 -9.85 9.12
C ARG A 242 14.73 -11.09 9.97
N PHE A 243 13.74 -11.94 9.59
CA PHE A 243 13.47 -13.20 10.29
C PHE A 243 14.72 -14.08 10.36
N TYR A 244 15.52 -14.12 9.29
CA TYR A 244 16.76 -14.89 9.17
C TYR A 244 18.01 -14.07 9.49
N ASN A 245 17.90 -12.98 10.27
CA ASN A 245 19.03 -12.13 10.68
C ASN A 245 19.91 -11.69 9.50
N TYR A 246 19.31 -11.44 8.32
CA TYR A 246 19.99 -10.95 7.12
C TYR A 246 21.15 -11.82 6.62
N GLN A 247 21.10 -13.13 6.85
CA GLN A 247 22.24 -14.04 6.56
C GLN A 247 22.64 -14.10 5.07
N PHE A 248 21.74 -13.76 4.15
CA PHE A 248 22.02 -13.61 2.71
C PHE A 248 22.13 -12.14 2.28
N GLY A 249 22.06 -11.20 3.24
CA GLY A 249 22.04 -9.75 3.04
C GLY A 249 20.65 -9.16 3.04
N GLU A 250 20.58 -7.83 3.07
CA GLU A 250 19.32 -7.07 3.10
C GLU A 250 18.60 -7.10 1.75
N LEU A 251 17.28 -7.21 1.75
CA LEU A 251 16.45 -7.02 0.57
C LEU A 251 16.24 -5.52 0.34
N GLY A 252 16.20 -5.11 -0.93
CA GLY A 252 16.03 -3.72 -1.31
C GLY A 252 14.61 -3.22 -1.07
N TRP A 253 14.46 -2.23 -0.18
CA TRP A 253 13.20 -1.59 0.12
C TRP A 253 13.26 -0.08 -0.04
N ARG A 254 12.13 0.52 -0.41
CA ARG A 254 11.88 1.96 -0.20
C ARG A 254 11.19 2.16 1.13
N THR A 255 11.52 3.28 1.78
CA THR A 255 10.78 3.81 2.93
C THR A 255 10.21 5.19 2.61
N LEU A 256 9.28 5.64 3.44
CA LEU A 256 8.66 6.95 3.34
C LEU A 256 8.89 7.73 4.64
N ASP A 257 9.31 8.98 4.49
CA ASP A 257 9.27 9.97 5.56
C ASP A 257 8.05 10.88 5.34
N PHE A 258 7.43 11.32 6.42
CA PHE A 258 6.23 12.12 6.40
C PHE A 258 6.44 13.44 7.14
N GLU A 259 6.10 14.54 6.48
CA GLU A 259 6.00 15.86 7.10
C GLU A 259 4.51 16.17 7.32
N HIS A 260 4.07 16.11 8.57
CA HIS A 260 2.71 16.43 8.96
C HIS A 260 2.61 17.88 9.38
N ARG A 261 1.59 18.60 8.90
CA ARG A 261 1.35 20.00 9.25
C ARG A 261 -0.13 20.33 9.24
N ILE A 262 -0.50 21.35 10.02
CA ILE A 262 -1.82 21.95 10.00
C ILE A 262 -1.73 23.28 9.28
N GLU A 263 -2.54 23.44 8.23
CA GLU A 263 -2.68 24.68 7.48
C GLU A 263 -3.84 25.52 8.01
N SER A 264 -3.65 26.84 8.11
CA SER A 264 -4.65 27.78 8.63
C SER A 264 -5.68 28.20 7.57
N VAL A 265 -6.17 27.23 6.82
CA VAL A 265 -7.22 27.37 5.79
C VAL A 265 -8.19 26.19 5.86
N ALA A 266 -9.43 26.40 5.45
CA ALA A 266 -10.42 25.33 5.47
C ALA A 266 -10.12 24.22 4.47
N ASP A 267 -9.61 24.55 3.31
CA ASP A 267 -9.24 23.64 2.22
C ASP A 267 -7.94 24.17 1.57
N TYR A 268 -6.90 23.36 1.59
CA TYR A 268 -5.56 23.75 1.17
C TYR A 268 -5.32 23.52 -0.33
N GLN A 269 -5.77 22.39 -0.85
CA GLN A 269 -5.45 21.99 -2.22
C GLN A 269 -6.65 21.51 -3.05
N GLY A 270 -7.84 21.42 -2.46
CA GLY A 270 -9.07 21.01 -3.17
C GLY A 270 -9.06 19.57 -3.66
N ALA A 271 -8.22 18.71 -3.09
CA ALA A 271 -8.09 17.32 -3.47
C ALA A 271 -7.43 16.49 -2.36
N SER A 272 -7.75 15.19 -2.30
CA SER A 272 -7.15 14.28 -1.32
C SER A 272 -5.65 14.06 -1.51
N ALA A 273 -5.17 14.02 -2.76
CA ALA A 273 -3.76 13.82 -3.08
C ALA A 273 -3.37 14.52 -4.38
N ILE A 274 -2.22 15.21 -4.34
CA ILE A 274 -1.58 15.82 -5.52
C ILE A 274 -0.16 15.28 -5.63
N ASN A 275 0.17 14.69 -6.77
CA ASN A 275 1.51 14.23 -7.10
C ASN A 275 2.36 15.40 -7.63
N TYR A 276 3.65 15.38 -7.31
CA TYR A 276 4.65 16.34 -7.76
C TYR A 276 5.73 15.63 -8.57
N PRO A 277 5.62 15.57 -9.91
CA PRO A 277 6.57 14.81 -10.73
C PRO A 277 7.91 15.49 -10.91
N GLN A 278 8.02 16.79 -10.71
CA GLN A 278 9.24 17.56 -10.96
C GLN A 278 10.35 17.19 -9.96
N THR A 279 11.59 17.02 -10.45
CA THR A 279 12.74 16.57 -9.64
C THR A 279 13.29 17.64 -8.70
N ASN A 280 13.05 18.93 -8.97
CA ASN A 280 13.40 20.03 -8.08
C ASN A 280 12.48 20.17 -6.86
N ILE A 281 11.37 19.42 -6.82
CA ILE A 281 10.46 19.32 -5.67
C ILE A 281 10.80 18.01 -4.94
N PRO A 282 11.25 18.06 -3.67
CA PRO A 282 11.78 16.86 -3.01
C PRO A 282 10.72 15.84 -2.60
N TRP A 283 9.47 16.25 -2.32
CA TRP A 283 8.39 15.31 -2.00
C TRP A 283 7.75 14.71 -3.25
N THR A 284 7.17 13.53 -3.11
CA THR A 284 6.47 12.84 -4.20
C THR A 284 5.02 13.29 -4.30
N ARG A 285 4.35 13.54 -3.17
CA ARG A 285 2.96 14.00 -3.12
C ARG A 285 2.63 14.77 -1.85
N GLU A 286 1.59 15.58 -1.93
CA GLU A 286 0.89 16.18 -0.79
C GLU A 286 -0.50 15.57 -0.65
N ILE A 287 -0.89 15.33 0.59
CA ILE A 287 -2.14 14.69 0.97
C ILE A 287 -2.89 15.64 1.90
N GLU A 288 -4.15 15.94 1.58
CA GLU A 288 -5.06 16.66 2.45
C GLU A 288 -6.13 15.70 2.95
N HIS A 289 -6.07 15.34 4.22
CA HIS A 289 -6.80 14.21 4.78
C HIS A 289 -8.31 14.40 4.83
N ARG A 290 -8.81 15.64 4.95
CA ARG A 290 -10.25 15.92 5.00
C ARG A 290 -11.04 15.39 3.82
N HIS A 291 -10.41 15.27 2.66
CA HIS A 291 -11.06 14.82 1.43
C HIS A 291 -11.28 13.30 1.37
N PHE A 292 -10.71 12.52 2.28
CA PHE A 292 -10.99 11.08 2.34
C PHE A 292 -12.33 10.75 3.00
N ASN A 293 -12.71 11.55 3.99
CA ASN A 293 -13.97 11.41 4.72
C ASN A 293 -14.71 12.76 4.75
N PRO A 294 -15.20 13.27 3.61
CA PRO A 294 -15.83 14.60 3.53
C PRO A 294 -17.12 14.70 4.35
N GLU A 295 -17.73 13.57 4.71
CA GLU A 295 -18.90 13.48 5.57
C GLU A 295 -18.61 13.78 7.05
N ARG A 296 -17.33 13.75 7.47
CA ARG A 296 -16.94 14.05 8.86
C ARG A 296 -17.02 15.56 9.15
N LYS A 297 -17.17 15.89 10.42
CA LYS A 297 -17.14 17.28 10.86
C LYS A 297 -15.70 17.80 10.88
N HIS A 298 -15.34 18.54 9.86
CA HIS A 298 -14.04 19.19 9.74
C HIS A 298 -14.03 20.62 10.28
N SER A 299 -12.85 21.11 10.66
CA SER A 299 -12.63 22.51 11.01
C SER A 299 -12.94 23.43 9.80
N HIS A 300 -13.49 24.63 10.10
CA HIS A 300 -13.82 25.63 9.08
C HIS A 300 -12.64 26.52 8.68
N ASN A 301 -11.53 26.46 9.39
CA ASN A 301 -10.37 27.33 9.19
C ASN A 301 -9.02 26.61 9.29
N LYS A 302 -9.03 25.29 9.44
CA LYS A 302 -7.81 24.47 9.52
C LYS A 302 -7.99 23.16 8.77
N THR A 303 -6.89 22.67 8.19
CA THR A 303 -6.86 21.35 7.55
C THR A 303 -5.53 20.67 7.79
N PHE A 304 -5.54 19.33 7.83
CA PHE A 304 -4.35 18.51 8.03
C PHE A 304 -3.76 18.09 6.70
N VAL A 305 -2.49 18.41 6.49
CA VAL A 305 -1.75 18.12 5.25
C VAL A 305 -0.51 17.30 5.56
N THR A 306 -0.20 16.33 4.71
CA THR A 306 1.00 15.50 4.81
C THR A 306 1.78 15.54 3.51
N ARG A 307 3.10 15.77 3.58
CA ARG A 307 4.04 15.56 2.47
C ARG A 307 4.71 14.21 2.62
N GLU A 308 4.89 13.51 1.51
CA GLU A 308 5.60 12.24 1.47
C GLU A 308 6.95 12.38 0.74
N PHE A 309 7.99 11.86 1.38
CA PHE A 309 9.34 11.80 0.84
C PHE A 309 9.77 10.35 0.75
N SER A 310 10.14 9.88 -0.44
CA SER A 310 10.61 8.51 -0.62
C SER A 310 12.14 8.47 -0.62
N ARG A 311 12.70 7.51 0.13
CA ARG A 311 14.14 7.21 0.14
C ARG A 311 14.41 5.72 0.23
N SER A 312 15.65 5.30 0.04
CA SER A 312 16.05 3.92 0.28
C SER A 312 15.93 3.59 1.76
N ALA A 313 15.38 2.43 2.08
CA ALA A 313 15.28 1.94 3.44
C ALA A 313 16.62 1.35 3.91
N THR A 314 16.89 1.50 5.20
CA THR A 314 17.87 0.73 5.95
C THR A 314 17.14 -0.34 6.78
N LYS A 315 17.85 -1.23 7.44
CA LYS A 315 17.25 -2.27 8.31
C LYS A 315 16.51 -1.74 9.54
N GLU A 316 16.77 -0.49 9.93
CA GLU A 316 16.09 0.21 11.02
C GLU A 316 14.77 0.83 10.59
N ASP A 317 14.59 1.04 9.28
CA ASP A 317 13.41 1.70 8.73
C ASP A 317 12.22 0.75 8.59
N THR A 318 11.03 1.34 8.52
CA THR A 318 9.83 0.62 8.09
C THR A 318 9.85 0.42 6.58
N PRO A 319 9.81 -0.82 6.06
CA PRO A 319 9.78 -1.07 4.63
C PRO A 319 8.41 -0.80 4.04
N TYR A 320 8.36 -0.06 2.91
CA TYR A 320 7.11 0.27 2.18
C TYR A 320 7.01 -0.46 0.85
N TYR A 321 7.98 -0.28 -0.04
CA TYR A 321 7.90 -0.81 -1.41
C TYR A 321 9.12 -1.65 -1.73
N PRO A 322 8.95 -2.92 -2.16
CA PRO A 322 10.07 -3.76 -2.57
C PRO A 322 10.63 -3.27 -3.91
N ILE A 323 11.94 -3.09 -4.00
CA ILE A 323 12.59 -2.59 -5.23
C ILE A 323 12.63 -3.68 -6.30
N LYS A 324 12.90 -4.93 -5.91
CA LYS A 324 12.88 -6.10 -6.79
C LYS A 324 13.86 -6.03 -7.96
N THR A 325 15.10 -5.63 -7.70
CA THR A 325 16.19 -5.87 -8.66
C THR A 325 16.37 -7.38 -8.89
N GLU A 326 17.04 -7.78 -9.97
CA GLU A 326 17.37 -9.20 -10.21
C GLU A 326 18.08 -9.81 -9.00
N HIS A 327 19.04 -9.10 -8.43
CA HIS A 327 19.77 -9.52 -7.24
C HIS A 327 18.86 -9.66 -5.99
N ASP A 328 17.89 -8.76 -5.82
CA ASP A 328 16.91 -8.87 -4.72
C ASP A 328 16.01 -10.08 -4.89
N ILE A 329 15.63 -10.41 -6.12
CA ILE A 329 14.80 -11.59 -6.43
C ILE A 329 15.58 -12.86 -6.09
N GLU A 330 16.83 -13.00 -6.55
CA GLU A 330 17.69 -14.14 -6.24
C GLU A 330 17.89 -14.32 -4.73
N ARG A 331 18.11 -13.22 -4.02
CA ARG A 331 18.25 -13.21 -2.56
C ARG A 331 16.96 -13.62 -1.86
N TYR A 332 15.83 -13.10 -2.31
CA TYR A 332 14.52 -13.49 -1.78
C TYR A 332 14.25 -14.98 -1.96
N GLU A 333 14.60 -15.57 -3.11
CA GLU A 333 14.45 -17.01 -3.37
C GLU A 333 15.27 -17.86 -2.39
N GLN A 334 16.47 -17.40 -2.02
CA GLN A 334 17.29 -18.08 -1.00
C GLN A 334 16.60 -18.07 0.37
N TYR A 335 16.04 -16.92 0.78
CA TYR A 335 15.25 -16.82 2.02
C TYR A 335 13.99 -17.69 1.95
N ARG A 336 13.31 -17.70 0.82
CA ARG A 336 12.09 -18.49 0.63
C ARG A 336 12.36 -19.97 0.75
N ALA A 337 13.49 -20.43 0.18
CA ALA A 337 13.90 -21.83 0.28
C ALA A 337 14.23 -22.27 1.72
N LEU A 338 14.62 -21.35 2.60
CA LEU A 338 14.73 -21.61 4.05
C LEU A 338 13.34 -21.68 4.69
N ALA A 339 12.49 -20.70 4.43
CA ALA A 339 11.14 -20.62 4.98
C ALA A 339 10.29 -21.85 4.65
N ASP A 340 10.45 -22.42 3.47
CA ASP A 340 9.73 -23.63 3.04
C ASP A 340 10.14 -24.90 3.79
N LYS A 341 11.28 -24.86 4.51
CA LYS A 341 11.75 -25.97 5.36
C LYS A 341 11.33 -25.83 6.82
N GLU A 342 10.80 -24.68 7.21
CA GLU A 342 10.36 -24.44 8.58
C GLU A 342 9.02 -25.19 8.82
N PRO A 343 9.01 -26.20 9.72
CA PRO A 343 7.80 -27.01 9.89
C PRO A 343 6.66 -26.27 10.59
N ASN A 344 6.99 -25.33 11.49
CA ASN A 344 6.05 -24.65 12.37
C ASN A 344 6.00 -23.12 12.16
N THR A 345 6.68 -22.60 11.13
CA THR A 345 6.65 -21.18 10.79
C THR A 345 6.07 -20.98 9.41
N ILE A 346 5.11 -20.06 9.30
CA ILE A 346 4.54 -19.59 8.03
C ILE A 346 4.91 -18.14 7.88
N ILE A 347 5.71 -17.81 6.86
CA ILE A 347 6.05 -16.44 6.51
C ILE A 347 5.09 -15.98 5.42
N GLY A 348 4.33 -14.91 5.69
CA GLY A 348 3.30 -14.40 4.79
C GLY A 348 3.09 -12.89 4.88
N GLY A 349 2.20 -12.38 4.03
CA GLY A 349 1.91 -10.96 3.95
C GLY A 349 2.92 -10.18 3.11
N ARG A 350 2.64 -8.91 2.90
CA ARG A 350 3.37 -8.04 1.96
C ARG A 350 4.88 -8.00 2.20
N LEU A 351 5.32 -7.92 3.45
CA LEU A 351 6.74 -7.86 3.81
C LEU A 351 7.38 -9.26 3.76
N GLY A 352 6.70 -10.26 4.31
CA GLY A 352 7.19 -11.64 4.33
C GLY A 352 7.31 -12.27 2.95
N GLU A 353 6.43 -11.92 2.02
CA GLU A 353 6.43 -12.40 0.65
C GLU A 353 7.19 -11.48 -0.33
N TYR A 354 7.80 -10.41 0.19
CA TYR A 354 8.52 -9.41 -0.62
C TYR A 354 7.69 -8.94 -1.83
N MET A 355 6.38 -8.66 -1.61
CA MET A 355 5.42 -8.35 -2.67
C MET A 355 4.80 -6.97 -2.49
N TYR A 356 4.50 -6.33 -3.63
CA TYR A 356 3.67 -5.14 -3.68
C TYR A 356 2.20 -5.58 -3.79
N TYR A 357 1.53 -5.68 -2.64
CA TYR A 357 0.11 -6.05 -2.55
C TYR A 357 -0.76 -4.85 -2.25
N ASP A 358 -1.89 -4.74 -2.94
CA ASP A 358 -3.00 -3.92 -2.53
C ASP A 358 -3.72 -4.55 -1.32
N MET A 359 -4.47 -3.77 -0.55
CA MET A 359 -5.11 -4.26 0.68
C MET A 359 -6.00 -5.49 0.45
N HIS A 360 -6.80 -5.50 -0.63
CA HIS A 360 -7.67 -6.64 -0.97
C HIS A 360 -6.89 -7.92 -1.27
N GLN A 361 -5.70 -7.78 -1.87
CA GLN A 361 -4.83 -8.93 -2.15
C GLN A 361 -4.25 -9.49 -0.85
N VAL A 362 -3.89 -8.62 0.10
CA VAL A 362 -3.40 -9.05 1.43
C VAL A 362 -4.49 -9.83 2.16
N ILE A 363 -5.73 -9.33 2.18
CA ILE A 363 -6.85 -10.02 2.82
C ILE A 363 -7.11 -11.37 2.15
N GLY A 364 -7.17 -11.40 0.81
CA GLY A 364 -7.38 -12.64 0.06
C GLY A 364 -6.28 -13.68 0.30
N SER A 365 -5.02 -13.23 0.34
CA SER A 365 -3.86 -14.09 0.66
C SER A 365 -3.93 -14.63 2.08
N ALA A 366 -4.29 -13.79 3.07
CA ALA A 366 -4.42 -14.20 4.46
C ALA A 366 -5.53 -15.24 4.66
N LEU A 367 -6.73 -15.03 4.07
CA LEU A 367 -7.84 -15.97 4.10
C LEU A 367 -7.46 -17.32 3.46
N ALA A 368 -6.78 -17.28 2.32
CA ALA A 368 -6.31 -18.49 1.65
C ALA A 368 -5.22 -19.19 2.46
N CYS A 369 -4.28 -18.46 3.05
CA CYS A 369 -3.24 -19.00 3.91
C CYS A 369 -3.84 -19.68 5.15
N TYR A 370 -4.78 -19.02 5.81
CA TYR A 370 -5.48 -19.60 6.95
C TYR A 370 -6.16 -20.93 6.55
N ARG A 371 -7.01 -20.90 5.53
CA ARG A 371 -7.76 -22.08 5.09
C ARG A 371 -6.87 -23.24 4.64
N ASN A 372 -5.81 -22.97 3.88
CA ASN A 372 -5.05 -24.02 3.21
C ASN A 372 -3.82 -24.49 4.01
N LYS A 373 -3.34 -23.72 4.97
CA LYS A 373 -2.10 -24.02 5.70
C LYS A 373 -2.28 -24.00 7.22
N ILE A 374 -2.86 -22.91 7.77
CA ILE A 374 -2.88 -22.68 9.22
C ILE A 374 -3.91 -23.60 9.89
N SER A 375 -5.16 -23.62 9.39
CA SER A 375 -6.22 -24.46 9.96
C SER A 375 -5.86 -25.95 9.96
N VAL A 376 -5.18 -26.42 8.91
CA VAL A 376 -4.71 -27.83 8.82
C VAL A 376 -3.65 -28.17 9.88
N LYS A 377 -2.82 -27.20 10.24
CA LYS A 377 -1.78 -27.37 11.27
C LYS A 377 -2.37 -27.28 12.69
N LEU A 378 -3.37 -26.43 12.89
CA LEU A 378 -4.06 -26.26 14.18
C LEU A 378 -5.02 -27.43 14.54
N GLN A 379 -5.39 -28.26 13.58
CA GLN A 379 -6.21 -29.46 13.81
C GLN A 379 -5.40 -30.69 14.27
N LYS A 380 -4.07 -30.62 14.24
CA LYS A 380 -3.14 -31.66 14.66
C LYS A 380 -2.77 -31.50 16.13
#